data_4c1dd23a4144a966637fb08a356675ec
#
_entry.id   4c1dd23a4144a966637fb08a356675ec
#
_cell.length_a   1.000
_cell.length_b   1.000
_cell.length_c   1.000
_cell.angle_alpha   90.00
_cell.angle_beta   90.00
_cell.angle_gamma   90.00
#
_symmetry.space_group_name_H-M   'P 1'
#
loop_
_entity.id
_entity.type
_entity.pdbx_description
1 polymer ?
#
loop_
_entity_poly.entity_id
_entity_poly.type
_entity_poly.pdbx_seq_one_letter_code
_entity_poly.pdbx_strand_id
1 'polypeptide(L)'
;MKKNSILCTLMCLVSLGSLASCGPKTSESTDTSKPDPTPAKKETLVLSGAEDQRTFVMGKANEYLKAQKLDSKYELAYTAHGEDKIDSEVADWTAETAPDLYSFSCDKSTPLAAAGALATVPDEYAEQMKKTLSETAYASATFNGDLVGYAYTASNGYFTYYDSSLPGIDAIVHDNKAGSIVDNIEEWLKYCEDNGKTFAYNLKEAFYTVGALTTFGASWKVEYNRDGSVKKITSDFATDKGLKAAKMILKIMSSDAVVYTQDAPGVNNVAFCVNGAWALSNDSEGNKSAYTDAKVKTTTLPNATIGTEKKHIRSFAGTKLYGVNPSKSNGKSERLNTLHGIANYLTSDDVQSARFDDSQQAPSSKAVSATDKVKSNAALSALANQSADGMAQANLPGNIWSAPATFATWAFDNRKAEVSDDVIMTQLQQLDTAVQTSK
;
A
#
# COMPACT_ATOMS: atom_id res chain seq x y z
N MET A 1 11.56 -18.13 -46.39
CA MET A 1 10.76 -18.00 -47.63
C MET A 1 9.70 -16.94 -47.43
N LYS A 2 9.72 -15.96 -48.36
CA LYS A 2 8.70 -14.94 -48.72
C LYS A 2 8.31 -13.88 -47.70
N LYS A 3 8.89 -12.71 -47.96
CA LYS A 3 8.46 -11.35 -47.70
C LYS A 3 7.09 -11.07 -48.33
N ASN A 4 6.25 -10.22 -47.69
CA ASN A 4 5.39 -9.32 -48.46
C ASN A 4 5.28 -8.00 -47.70
N SER A 5 5.90 -6.99 -48.30
CA SER A 5 5.65 -5.56 -48.07
C SER A 5 4.35 -5.15 -48.76
N ILE A 6 3.56 -4.31 -48.14
CA ILE A 6 2.57 -3.50 -48.84
C ILE A 6 2.77 -2.03 -48.42
N LEU A 7 3.23 -1.32 -49.41
CA LEU A 7 3.39 0.13 -49.53
C LEU A 7 2.02 0.68 -49.95
N CYS A 8 1.47 1.69 -49.29
CA CYS A 8 0.36 2.47 -49.83
C CYS A 8 0.61 3.96 -49.69
N THR A 9 0.52 4.56 -50.78
CA THR A 9 0.95 5.82 -51.33
C THR A 9 0.13 7.00 -50.84
N LEU A 10 0.80 8.08 -50.61
CA LEU A 10 0.39 9.46 -50.43
C LEU A 10 -0.39 10.00 -51.64
N MET A 11 -1.50 10.72 -51.41
CA MET A 11 -2.09 11.56 -52.45
C MET A 11 -2.52 12.90 -51.85
N CYS A 12 -1.72 13.93 -52.17
CA CYS A 12 -2.05 15.33 -52.00
C CYS A 12 -3.04 15.74 -53.09
N LEU A 13 -4.06 16.52 -52.72
CA LEU A 13 -4.83 17.33 -53.66
C LEU A 13 -4.98 18.76 -53.13
N VAL A 14 -4.27 19.63 -53.79
CA VAL A 14 -4.38 21.08 -53.75
C VAL A 14 -5.45 21.50 -54.76
N SER A 15 -6.41 22.35 -54.38
CA SER A 15 -7.16 23.11 -55.33
C SER A 15 -7.34 24.54 -54.84
N LEU A 16 -6.64 25.44 -55.51
CA LEU A 16 -6.89 26.88 -55.53
C LEU A 16 -8.09 27.15 -56.47
N GLY A 17 -8.93 28.08 -56.05
CA GLY A 17 -9.95 28.65 -56.92
C GLY A 17 -10.43 30.00 -56.39
N SER A 18 -9.77 31.04 -56.86
CA SER A 18 -10.20 32.45 -56.69
C SER A 18 -11.17 32.85 -57.82
N LEU A 19 -12.28 33.49 -57.47
CA LEU A 19 -12.94 34.42 -58.42
C LEU A 19 -13.66 35.53 -57.64
N ALA A 20 -13.31 36.74 -57.95
CA ALA A 20 -13.90 37.96 -57.50
C ALA A 20 -15.19 38.30 -58.29
N SER A 21 -16.20 38.87 -57.61
CA SER A 21 -17.26 39.61 -58.28
C SER A 21 -17.75 40.77 -57.43
N CYS A 22 -17.82 41.98 -58.02
CA CYS A 22 -18.19 43.25 -57.41
C CYS A 22 -19.67 43.50 -57.39
N GLY A 23 -20.17 44.12 -56.29
CA GLY A 23 -21.14 45.21 -56.18
C GLY A 23 -22.61 44.84 -55.90
N PRO A 24 -23.46 45.75 -55.38
CA PRO A 24 -23.19 47.05 -54.80
C PRO A 24 -23.76 47.26 -53.37
N LYS A 25 -23.36 48.33 -52.72
CA LYS A 25 -23.71 48.80 -51.37
C LYS A 25 -25.20 48.94 -51.08
N THR A 26 -25.64 48.48 -49.87
CA THR A 26 -26.72 49.15 -49.11
C THR A 26 -26.46 48.91 -47.59
N SER A 27 -26.45 50.05 -46.89
CA SER A 27 -26.76 50.38 -45.49
C SER A 27 -26.37 49.49 -44.32
N GLU A 28 -25.63 50.16 -43.45
CA GLU A 28 -25.26 49.84 -42.05
C GLU A 28 -26.36 49.18 -41.24
N SER A 29 -25.97 48.05 -40.58
CA SER A 29 -26.35 47.77 -39.19
C SER A 29 -25.13 47.23 -38.51
N THR A 30 -24.56 48.02 -37.59
CA THR A 30 -23.47 47.62 -36.69
C THR A 30 -24.02 46.64 -35.69
N ASP A 31 -23.95 45.35 -35.99
CA ASP A 31 -24.08 44.29 -34.99
C ASP A 31 -22.67 43.88 -34.56
N THR A 32 -22.19 44.56 -33.49
CA THR A 32 -20.98 44.21 -32.80
C THR A 32 -21.29 43.11 -31.79
N SER A 33 -21.73 41.95 -32.25
CA SER A 33 -21.65 40.73 -31.43
C SER A 33 -20.17 40.30 -31.42
N LYS A 34 -19.44 40.66 -30.34
CA LYS A 34 -18.19 40.01 -30.00
C LYS A 34 -18.47 38.51 -29.95
N PRO A 35 -17.64 37.66 -30.60
CA PRO A 35 -17.76 36.22 -30.42
C PRO A 35 -17.61 35.97 -28.94
N ASP A 36 -18.52 35.22 -28.33
CA ASP A 36 -18.41 34.69 -26.98
C ASP A 36 -17.06 34.00 -26.88
N PRO A 37 -16.25 34.29 -25.85
CA PRO A 37 -14.94 33.63 -25.70
C PRO A 37 -15.15 32.13 -25.61
N THR A 38 -14.68 31.41 -26.61
CA THR A 38 -14.63 29.93 -26.56
C THR A 38 -14.05 29.53 -25.22
N PRO A 39 -14.70 28.71 -24.39
CA PRO A 39 -14.17 28.31 -23.10
C PRO A 39 -12.76 27.76 -23.28
N ALA A 40 -11.80 28.29 -22.53
CA ALA A 40 -10.45 27.82 -22.59
C ALA A 40 -10.43 26.31 -22.28
N LYS A 41 -9.75 25.50 -23.09
CA LYS A 41 -9.62 24.06 -22.85
C LYS A 41 -8.98 23.84 -21.49
N LYS A 42 -9.63 23.05 -20.63
CA LYS A 42 -9.09 22.71 -19.33
C LYS A 42 -7.83 21.84 -19.45
N GLU A 43 -6.89 22.03 -18.54
CA GLU A 43 -5.75 21.15 -18.40
C GLU A 43 -6.16 19.89 -17.59
N THR A 44 -5.83 18.70 -18.09
CA THR A 44 -6.12 17.45 -17.37
C THR A 44 -5.05 17.19 -16.31
N LEU A 45 -5.47 16.89 -15.08
CA LEU A 45 -4.64 16.33 -14.00
C LEU A 45 -4.98 14.86 -13.88
N VAL A 46 -4.00 13.99 -14.02
CA VAL A 46 -4.16 12.54 -13.94
C VAL A 46 -3.84 12.07 -12.52
N LEU A 47 -4.86 11.61 -11.81
CA LEU A 47 -4.72 10.95 -10.53
C LEU A 47 -4.61 9.43 -10.76
N SER A 48 -3.89 8.73 -9.90
CA SER A 48 -3.71 7.29 -10.02
C SER A 48 -3.68 6.60 -8.66
N GLY A 49 -4.21 5.37 -8.59
CA GLY A 49 -4.27 4.59 -7.36
C GLY A 49 -5.13 3.34 -7.48
N ALA A 50 -5.47 2.72 -6.36
CA ALA A 50 -6.30 1.54 -6.32
C ALA A 50 -7.70 1.81 -6.91
N GLU A 51 -8.24 0.85 -7.67
CA GLU A 51 -9.52 1.03 -8.39
C GLU A 51 -10.71 1.25 -7.44
N ASP A 52 -10.73 0.57 -6.31
CA ASP A 52 -11.76 0.72 -5.27
C ASP A 52 -11.80 2.13 -4.64
N GLN A 53 -10.70 2.89 -4.75
CA GLN A 53 -10.58 4.25 -4.24
C GLN A 53 -10.95 5.33 -5.27
N ARG A 54 -11.15 4.97 -6.54
CA ARG A 54 -11.40 5.92 -7.65
C ARG A 54 -12.49 6.93 -7.33
N THR A 55 -13.68 6.46 -6.98
CA THR A 55 -14.85 7.30 -6.76
C THR A 55 -14.63 8.29 -5.62
N PHE A 56 -14.07 7.80 -4.50
CA PHE A 56 -13.76 8.62 -3.34
C PHE A 56 -12.71 9.70 -3.66
N VAL A 57 -11.58 9.30 -4.22
CA VAL A 57 -10.45 10.20 -4.52
C VAL A 57 -10.87 11.27 -5.53
N MET A 58 -11.54 10.88 -6.62
CA MET A 58 -12.02 11.81 -7.65
C MET A 58 -13.05 12.79 -7.10
N GLY A 59 -13.96 12.33 -6.25
CA GLY A 59 -14.94 13.16 -5.57
C GLY A 59 -14.27 14.24 -4.72
N LYS A 60 -13.37 13.83 -3.84
CA LYS A 60 -12.65 14.74 -2.93
C LYS A 60 -11.71 15.71 -3.66
N ALA A 61 -10.99 15.26 -4.68
CA ALA A 61 -10.15 16.13 -5.49
C ALA A 61 -10.97 17.18 -6.25
N ASN A 62 -12.16 16.83 -6.77
CA ASN A 62 -13.08 17.79 -7.38
C ASN A 62 -13.66 18.79 -6.36
N GLU A 63 -13.95 18.37 -5.13
CA GLU A 63 -14.34 19.27 -4.03
C GLU A 63 -13.25 20.33 -3.80
N TYR A 64 -11.97 19.91 -3.72
CA TYR A 64 -10.85 20.83 -3.60
C TYR A 64 -10.76 21.83 -4.76
N LEU A 65 -10.80 21.35 -6.02
CA LEU A 65 -10.72 22.23 -7.19
C LEU A 65 -11.85 23.28 -7.18
N LYS A 66 -13.06 22.89 -6.84
CA LYS A 66 -14.20 23.84 -6.72
C LYS A 66 -13.99 24.84 -5.59
N ALA A 67 -13.57 24.40 -4.42
CA ALA A 67 -13.33 25.28 -3.28
C ALA A 67 -12.23 26.32 -3.58
N GLN A 68 -11.22 25.96 -4.36
CA GLN A 68 -10.14 26.83 -4.80
C GLN A 68 -10.46 27.61 -6.10
N LYS A 69 -11.66 27.44 -6.69
CA LYS A 69 -12.07 28.02 -7.98
C LYS A 69 -11.14 27.64 -9.14
N LEU A 70 -10.57 26.45 -9.09
CA LEU A 70 -9.65 25.88 -10.08
C LEU A 70 -10.35 24.92 -11.05
N ASP A 71 -11.62 24.62 -10.83
CA ASP A 71 -12.45 23.72 -11.65
C ASP A 71 -12.75 24.26 -13.05
N SER A 72 -12.60 25.57 -13.28
CA SER A 72 -12.62 26.15 -14.62
C SER A 72 -11.32 25.93 -15.41
N LYS A 73 -10.20 25.72 -14.73
CA LYS A 73 -8.87 25.57 -15.31
C LYS A 73 -8.45 24.11 -15.47
N TYR A 74 -8.80 23.26 -14.49
CA TYR A 74 -8.42 21.86 -14.45
C TYR A 74 -9.62 20.93 -14.54
N GLU A 75 -9.39 19.78 -15.16
CA GLU A 75 -10.26 18.59 -15.11
C GLU A 75 -9.44 17.40 -14.63
N LEU A 76 -10.11 16.42 -14.02
CA LEU A 76 -9.47 15.25 -13.45
C LEU A 76 -9.68 14.02 -14.33
N ALA A 77 -8.63 13.22 -14.50
CA ALA A 77 -8.69 11.86 -15.00
C ALA A 77 -8.14 10.91 -13.94
N TYR A 78 -8.48 9.62 -14.02
CA TYR A 78 -8.00 8.61 -13.09
C TYR A 78 -7.56 7.34 -13.82
N THR A 79 -6.38 6.83 -13.45
CA THR A 79 -5.89 5.53 -13.88
C THR A 79 -5.71 4.61 -12.68
N ALA A 80 -6.14 3.35 -12.81
CA ALA A 80 -5.96 2.37 -11.75
C ALA A 80 -4.57 1.73 -11.81
N HIS A 81 -3.96 1.50 -10.63
CA HIS A 81 -2.75 0.69 -10.48
C HIS A 81 -2.72 0.00 -9.11
N GLY A 82 -1.88 -1.03 -8.97
CA GLY A 82 -1.56 -1.63 -7.67
C GLY A 82 -0.55 -0.75 -6.93
N GLU A 83 -0.93 -0.28 -5.73
CA GLU A 83 -0.08 0.61 -4.91
C GLU A 83 1.24 -0.04 -4.48
N ASP A 84 1.30 -1.36 -4.49
CA ASP A 84 2.47 -2.19 -4.21
C ASP A 84 3.38 -2.44 -5.42
N LYS A 85 2.98 -2.01 -6.63
CA LYS A 85 3.67 -2.28 -7.90
C LYS A 85 4.15 -1.03 -8.62
N ILE A 86 3.80 0.15 -8.14
CA ILE A 86 4.05 1.43 -8.81
C ILE A 86 5.54 1.67 -9.13
N ASP A 87 6.45 1.18 -8.29
CA ASP A 87 7.89 1.29 -8.50
C ASP A 87 8.39 0.55 -9.75
N SER A 88 7.74 -0.54 -10.15
CA SER A 88 8.04 -1.24 -11.39
C SER A 88 7.50 -0.53 -12.64
N GLU A 89 6.49 0.31 -12.49
CA GLU A 89 5.87 1.06 -13.59
C GLU A 89 6.63 2.35 -13.92
N VAL A 90 7.36 2.92 -12.94
CA VAL A 90 8.05 4.22 -13.10
C VAL A 90 9.04 4.22 -14.25
N ALA A 91 9.72 3.11 -14.52
CA ALA A 91 10.69 3.00 -15.60
C ALA A 91 10.05 3.16 -16.99
N ASP A 92 8.77 2.84 -17.12
CA ASP A 92 7.99 2.92 -18.36
C ASP A 92 7.21 4.24 -18.51
N TRP A 93 7.28 5.12 -17.52
CA TRP A 93 6.57 6.39 -17.56
C TRP A 93 7.14 7.34 -18.59
N THR A 94 6.24 7.88 -19.40
CA THR A 94 6.53 8.98 -20.34
C THR A 94 5.85 10.26 -19.87
N ALA A 95 6.13 11.38 -20.51
CA ALA A 95 5.43 12.63 -20.24
C ALA A 95 3.90 12.50 -20.41
N GLU A 96 3.42 11.57 -21.22
CA GLU A 96 2.02 11.35 -21.53
C GLU A 96 1.37 10.34 -20.57
N THR A 97 2.08 9.25 -20.22
CA THR A 97 1.53 8.13 -19.45
C THR A 97 1.69 8.27 -17.94
N ALA A 98 2.73 9.00 -17.47
CA ALA A 98 2.95 9.19 -16.05
C ALA A 98 1.77 9.92 -15.38
N PRO A 99 1.31 9.50 -14.19
CA PRO A 99 0.34 10.24 -13.41
C PRO A 99 0.92 11.52 -12.82
N ASP A 100 0.06 12.50 -12.53
CA ASP A 100 0.43 13.75 -11.84
C ASP A 100 0.50 13.56 -10.33
N LEU A 101 -0.46 12.84 -9.77
CA LEU A 101 -0.60 12.50 -8.36
C LEU A 101 -0.98 11.02 -8.25
N TYR A 102 -0.29 10.26 -7.43
CA TYR A 102 -0.53 8.82 -7.33
C TYR A 102 -0.37 8.29 -5.91
N SER A 103 -1.13 7.23 -5.57
CA SER A 103 -1.01 6.56 -4.29
C SER A 103 -0.04 5.38 -4.36
N PHE A 104 0.64 5.07 -3.24
CA PHE A 104 1.58 3.97 -3.14
C PHE A 104 1.79 3.52 -1.69
N SER A 105 2.25 2.28 -1.51
CA SER A 105 2.68 1.75 -0.20
C SER A 105 4.04 2.35 0.19
N CYS A 106 4.23 2.66 1.46
CA CYS A 106 5.40 3.40 1.96
C CYS A 106 6.76 2.72 1.70
N ASP A 107 6.79 1.42 1.47
CA ASP A 107 8.00 0.69 1.04
C ASP A 107 8.50 1.12 -0.35
N LYS A 108 7.65 1.78 -1.13
CA LYS A 108 7.99 2.31 -2.45
C LYS A 108 8.58 3.73 -2.41
N SER A 109 8.58 4.39 -1.24
CA SER A 109 9.12 5.76 -1.12
C SER A 109 10.56 5.87 -1.61
N THR A 110 11.43 4.93 -1.22
CA THR A 110 12.85 4.92 -1.61
C THR A 110 13.06 4.76 -3.11
N PRO A 111 12.55 3.70 -3.77
CA PRO A 111 12.74 3.54 -5.23
C PRO A 111 12.10 4.66 -6.04
N LEU A 112 10.94 5.17 -5.64
CA LEU A 112 10.29 6.29 -6.31
C LEU A 112 11.08 7.60 -6.17
N ALA A 113 11.61 7.89 -4.98
CA ALA A 113 12.45 9.07 -4.75
C ALA A 113 13.77 8.97 -5.54
N ALA A 114 14.42 7.80 -5.55
CA ALA A 114 15.62 7.55 -6.33
C ALA A 114 15.40 7.71 -7.84
N ALA A 115 14.21 7.35 -8.34
CA ALA A 115 13.81 7.55 -9.73
C ALA A 115 13.43 9.01 -10.05
N GLY A 116 13.44 9.93 -9.06
CA GLY A 116 13.01 11.32 -9.24
C GLY A 116 11.49 11.47 -9.49
N ALA A 117 10.71 10.45 -9.09
CA ALA A 117 9.27 10.41 -9.31
C ALA A 117 8.45 11.09 -8.19
N LEU A 118 9.10 11.49 -7.09
CA LEU A 118 8.48 12.17 -5.95
C LEU A 118 9.01 13.61 -5.82
N ALA A 119 8.10 14.58 -5.78
CA ALA A 119 8.42 15.95 -5.40
C ALA A 119 8.52 16.06 -3.89
N THR A 120 9.47 16.89 -3.41
CA THR A 120 9.52 17.27 -1.99
C THR A 120 8.25 18.04 -1.62
N VAL A 121 7.67 17.69 -0.49
CA VAL A 121 6.49 18.37 0.06
C VAL A 121 6.88 19.80 0.47
N PRO A 122 6.10 20.83 0.10
CA PRO A 122 6.36 22.22 0.54
C PRO A 122 6.41 22.34 2.06
N ASP A 123 7.32 23.17 2.56
CA ASP A 123 7.59 23.35 3.99
C ASP A 123 6.33 23.60 4.82
N GLU A 124 5.40 24.43 4.31
CA GLU A 124 4.14 24.74 4.99
C GLU A 124 3.30 23.50 5.27
N TYR A 125 3.22 22.57 4.30
CA TYR A 125 2.50 21.29 4.47
C TYR A 125 3.31 20.29 5.31
N ALA A 126 4.63 20.26 5.14
CA ALA A 126 5.50 19.41 5.94
C ALA A 126 5.41 19.73 7.45
N GLU A 127 5.43 21.01 7.81
CA GLU A 127 5.26 21.47 9.20
C GLU A 127 3.86 21.15 9.76
N GLN A 128 2.81 21.22 8.94
CA GLN A 128 1.46 20.80 9.33
C GLN A 128 1.44 19.29 9.58
N MET A 129 1.93 18.48 8.63
CA MET A 129 1.93 17.03 8.70
C MET A 129 2.73 16.51 9.90
N LYS A 130 3.85 17.14 10.25
CA LYS A 130 4.63 16.82 11.44
C LYS A 130 3.82 16.94 12.75
N LYS A 131 2.87 17.84 12.80
CA LYS A 131 1.99 18.04 13.97
C LYS A 131 0.82 17.07 13.97
N THR A 132 0.25 16.79 12.81
CA THR A 132 -1.02 16.05 12.67
C THR A 132 -0.84 14.54 12.52
N LEU A 133 0.21 14.07 11.84
CA LEU A 133 0.44 12.65 11.63
C LEU A 133 1.03 11.95 12.85
N SER A 134 0.79 10.64 12.97
CA SER A 134 1.56 9.78 13.88
C SER A 134 3.04 9.81 13.50
N GLU A 135 3.94 9.53 14.47
CA GLU A 135 5.38 9.50 14.21
C GLU A 135 5.75 8.49 13.12
N THR A 136 5.13 7.30 13.16
CA THR A 136 5.34 6.25 12.17
C THR A 136 4.90 6.70 10.77
N ALA A 137 3.72 7.34 10.65
CA ALA A 137 3.22 7.83 9.38
C ALA A 137 4.10 8.95 8.81
N TYR A 138 4.57 9.87 9.65
CA TYR A 138 5.49 10.93 9.24
C TYR A 138 6.84 10.35 8.79
N ALA A 139 7.41 9.44 9.58
CA ALA A 139 8.69 8.80 9.26
C ALA A 139 8.63 7.99 7.95
N SER A 140 7.51 7.30 7.69
CA SER A 140 7.33 6.51 6.46
C SER A 140 7.18 7.37 5.19
N ALA A 141 6.81 8.64 5.34
CA ALA A 141 6.72 9.62 4.26
C ALA A 141 8.02 10.41 4.04
N THR A 142 9.06 10.15 4.86
CA THR A 142 10.33 10.90 4.85
C THR A 142 11.42 10.07 4.19
N PHE A 143 12.16 10.69 3.25
CA PHE A 143 13.31 10.11 2.58
C PHE A 143 14.49 11.10 2.65
N ASN A 144 15.65 10.66 3.13
CA ASN A 144 16.86 11.49 3.32
C ASN A 144 16.66 12.79 4.10
N GLY A 145 15.65 12.85 4.97
CA GLY A 145 15.32 14.05 5.75
C GLY A 145 14.23 14.91 5.13
N ASP A 146 13.91 14.73 3.85
CA ASP A 146 12.85 15.44 3.15
C ASP A 146 11.55 14.65 3.20
N LEU A 147 10.43 15.33 3.42
CA LEU A 147 9.11 14.75 3.28
C LEU A 147 8.77 14.63 1.79
N VAL A 148 8.52 13.42 1.29
CA VAL A 148 8.31 13.13 -0.15
C VAL A 148 6.94 12.55 -0.46
N GLY A 149 6.06 12.45 0.53
CA GLY A 149 4.73 11.90 0.36
C GLY A 149 3.75 12.40 1.41
N TYR A 150 2.46 12.22 1.12
CA TYR A 150 1.34 12.62 1.96
C TYR A 150 0.68 11.36 2.51
N ALA A 151 0.87 11.06 3.79
CA ALA A 151 0.31 9.85 4.41
C ALA A 151 -1.20 9.98 4.57
N TYR A 152 -1.97 9.07 3.96
CA TYR A 152 -3.43 9.11 4.01
C TYR A 152 -4.05 7.96 4.82
N THR A 153 -3.33 6.85 5.00
CA THR A 153 -3.73 5.77 5.91
C THR A 153 -2.54 5.26 6.71
N ALA A 154 -2.83 4.60 7.85
CA ALA A 154 -1.88 3.87 8.68
C ALA A 154 -2.30 2.39 8.81
N SER A 155 -2.84 1.80 7.74
CA SER A 155 -3.46 0.47 7.74
C SER A 155 -2.71 -0.59 6.94
N ASN A 156 -1.47 -0.33 6.52
CA ASN A 156 -0.69 -1.31 5.75
C ASN A 156 0.04 -2.31 6.67
N GLY A 157 -0.73 -3.02 7.49
CA GLY A 157 -0.33 -4.10 8.37
C GLY A 157 -1.40 -5.17 8.40
N TYR A 158 -1.11 -6.32 9.03
CA TYR A 158 -2.04 -7.43 9.12
C TYR A 158 -2.18 -7.93 10.56
N PHE A 159 -3.31 -8.56 10.82
CA PHE A 159 -3.72 -9.11 12.11
C PHE A 159 -4.57 -10.37 11.85
N THR A 160 -5.25 -10.91 12.85
CA THR A 160 -6.05 -12.13 12.70
C THR A 160 -7.54 -11.85 12.74
N TYR A 161 -8.26 -12.40 11.77
CA TYR A 161 -9.71 -12.57 11.77
C TYR A 161 -10.05 -13.98 12.24
N TYR A 162 -11.17 -14.18 12.97
CA TYR A 162 -11.62 -15.49 13.39
C TYR A 162 -13.14 -15.62 13.40
N ASP A 163 -13.65 -16.84 13.25
CA ASP A 163 -15.09 -17.16 13.35
C ASP A 163 -15.50 -17.33 14.81
N SER A 164 -16.08 -16.30 15.39
CA SER A 164 -16.51 -16.30 16.79
C SER A 164 -17.71 -17.19 17.10
N SER A 165 -18.35 -17.77 16.09
CA SER A 165 -19.47 -18.69 16.27
C SER A 165 -19.03 -20.15 16.51
N LEU A 166 -17.75 -20.46 16.39
CA LEU A 166 -17.22 -21.79 16.57
C LEU A 166 -17.19 -22.19 18.04
N PRO A 167 -17.64 -23.43 18.38
CA PRO A 167 -17.67 -23.87 19.78
C PRO A 167 -16.27 -23.86 20.43
N GLY A 168 -16.15 -23.26 21.59
CA GLY A 168 -14.93 -23.20 22.40
C GLY A 168 -13.83 -22.27 21.87
N ILE A 169 -14.09 -21.48 20.82
CA ILE A 169 -13.12 -20.55 20.26
C ILE A 169 -12.73 -19.44 21.27
N ASP A 170 -13.69 -19.01 22.09
CA ASP A 170 -13.53 -18.00 23.14
C ASP A 170 -12.66 -18.46 24.33
N ALA A 171 -12.36 -19.75 24.41
CA ALA A 171 -11.42 -20.28 25.40
C ALA A 171 -9.94 -20.11 24.99
N ILE A 172 -9.68 -19.84 23.71
CA ILE A 172 -8.33 -19.76 23.13
C ILE A 172 -8.05 -18.44 22.42
N VAL A 173 -9.08 -17.60 22.21
CA VAL A 173 -8.96 -16.25 21.64
C VAL A 173 -9.39 -15.23 22.66
N HIS A 174 -8.49 -14.32 23.01
CA HIS A 174 -8.69 -13.31 24.05
C HIS A 174 -8.65 -11.89 23.48
N ASP A 175 -9.09 -10.92 24.27
CA ASP A 175 -8.94 -9.49 23.97
C ASP A 175 -7.50 -9.05 24.25
N ASN A 176 -6.61 -9.40 23.31
CA ASN A 176 -5.20 -9.08 23.41
C ASN A 176 -4.95 -7.57 23.34
N LYS A 177 -4.10 -7.06 24.22
CA LYS A 177 -3.62 -5.67 24.21
C LYS A 177 -2.14 -5.63 23.87
N ALA A 178 -1.69 -4.53 23.27
CA ALA A 178 -0.28 -4.27 23.05
C ALA A 178 0.56 -4.51 24.32
N GLY A 179 1.61 -5.30 24.20
CA GLY A 179 2.49 -5.69 25.32
C GLY A 179 1.91 -6.73 26.28
N SER A 180 0.67 -7.21 26.07
CA SER A 180 0.01 -8.23 26.90
C SER A 180 -0.79 -9.22 26.04
N ILE A 181 -0.10 -9.87 25.09
CA ILE A 181 -0.70 -10.87 24.21
C ILE A 181 -0.57 -12.23 24.88
N VAL A 182 -1.70 -12.90 25.09
CA VAL A 182 -1.77 -14.19 25.81
C VAL A 182 -1.98 -15.39 24.90
N ASP A 183 -2.61 -15.22 23.75
CA ASP A 183 -2.91 -16.29 22.79
C ASP A 183 -1.65 -16.97 22.26
N ASN A 184 -1.74 -18.25 21.92
CA ASN A 184 -0.65 -19.07 21.42
C ASN A 184 -1.01 -19.73 20.10
N ILE A 185 -0.06 -19.73 19.15
CA ILE A 185 -0.25 -20.36 17.85
C ILE A 185 -0.47 -21.87 17.96
N GLU A 186 0.20 -22.52 18.92
CA GLU A 186 0.08 -23.95 19.15
C GLU A 186 -1.34 -24.36 19.55
N GLU A 187 -2.02 -23.54 20.37
CA GLU A 187 -3.40 -23.77 20.79
C GLU A 187 -4.37 -23.58 19.62
N TRP A 188 -4.13 -22.56 18.78
CA TRP A 188 -4.96 -22.31 17.61
C TRP A 188 -4.83 -23.42 16.55
N LEU A 189 -3.59 -23.88 16.29
CA LEU A 189 -3.35 -24.99 15.34
C LEU A 189 -4.01 -26.27 15.84
N LYS A 190 -3.82 -26.61 17.15
CA LYS A 190 -4.46 -27.77 17.75
C LYS A 190 -5.98 -27.69 17.69
N TYR A 191 -6.57 -26.53 17.97
CA TYR A 191 -8.01 -26.33 17.85
C TYR A 191 -8.49 -26.60 16.42
N CYS A 192 -7.78 -26.10 15.42
CA CYS A 192 -8.11 -26.36 14.02
C CYS A 192 -8.05 -27.85 13.68
N GLU A 193 -7.00 -28.55 14.09
CA GLU A 193 -6.82 -29.98 13.87
C GLU A 193 -7.93 -30.81 14.54
N ASP A 194 -8.21 -30.54 15.83
CA ASP A 194 -9.21 -31.24 16.62
C ASP A 194 -10.65 -31.06 16.07
N ASN A 195 -10.94 -29.94 15.40
CA ASN A 195 -12.29 -29.57 14.94
C ASN A 195 -12.45 -29.62 13.40
N GLY A 196 -11.46 -30.15 12.66
CA GLY A 196 -11.49 -30.19 11.20
C GLY A 196 -11.60 -28.79 10.55
N LYS A 197 -10.97 -27.80 11.18
CA LYS A 197 -10.90 -26.40 10.73
C LYS A 197 -9.53 -26.09 10.16
N THR A 198 -9.41 -24.93 9.53
CA THR A 198 -8.14 -24.46 8.97
C THR A 198 -7.76 -23.07 9.49
N PHE A 199 -6.47 -22.83 9.49
CA PHE A 199 -5.84 -21.54 9.76
C PHE A 199 -5.24 -21.01 8.46
N ALA A 200 -5.87 -20.00 7.88
CA ALA A 200 -5.40 -19.34 6.66
C ALA A 200 -4.28 -18.35 7.00
N TYR A 201 -3.04 -18.75 6.75
CA TYR A 201 -1.86 -17.90 6.94
C TYR A 201 -0.92 -18.09 5.76
N ASN A 202 -0.92 -17.13 4.84
CA ASN A 202 -0.19 -17.25 3.58
C ASN A 202 1.32 -16.98 3.74
N LEU A 203 1.98 -17.78 4.59
CA LEU A 203 3.43 -17.72 4.81
C LEU A 203 4.27 -18.05 3.56
N LYS A 204 3.66 -18.33 2.41
CA LYS A 204 4.36 -18.45 1.11
C LYS A 204 4.62 -17.09 0.48
N GLU A 205 3.88 -16.06 0.86
CA GLU A 205 4.09 -14.69 0.41
C GLU A 205 5.07 -13.94 1.31
N ALA A 206 6.03 -13.28 0.70
CA ALA A 206 7.09 -12.55 1.41
C ALA A 206 6.55 -11.54 2.42
N PHE A 207 5.43 -10.88 2.13
CA PHE A 207 4.80 -9.90 3.02
C PHE A 207 4.52 -10.48 4.42
N TYR A 208 4.02 -11.72 4.49
CA TYR A 208 3.78 -12.41 5.75
C TYR A 208 5.04 -13.08 6.31
N THR A 209 5.87 -13.66 5.42
CA THR A 209 7.10 -14.35 5.83
C THR A 209 8.10 -13.40 6.47
N VAL A 210 8.27 -12.20 5.93
CA VAL A 210 9.21 -11.19 6.49
C VAL A 210 8.81 -10.83 7.92
N GLY A 211 7.53 -10.56 8.19
CA GLY A 211 7.06 -10.31 9.56
C GLY A 211 7.38 -11.47 10.50
N ALA A 212 7.08 -12.69 10.08
CA ALA A 212 7.38 -13.91 10.85
C ALA A 212 8.89 -14.08 11.11
N LEU A 213 9.76 -13.83 10.12
CA LEU A 213 11.22 -13.91 10.26
C LEU A 213 11.79 -12.91 11.28
N THR A 214 11.10 -11.81 11.56
CA THR A 214 11.55 -10.81 12.54
C THR A 214 11.04 -11.05 13.95
N THR A 215 10.19 -12.05 14.18
CA THR A 215 9.50 -12.33 15.45
C THR A 215 10.46 -12.45 16.64
N PHE A 216 11.61 -13.07 16.47
CA PHE A 216 12.62 -13.24 17.54
C PHE A 216 13.72 -12.16 17.48
N GLY A 217 13.48 -11.04 16.74
CA GLY A 217 14.34 -9.86 16.74
C GLY A 217 15.43 -9.85 15.66
N ALA A 218 15.36 -10.76 14.67
CA ALA A 218 16.15 -10.61 13.45
C ALA A 218 15.67 -9.36 12.68
N SER A 219 16.58 -8.66 12.00
CA SER A 219 16.33 -7.36 11.41
C SER A 219 17.30 -7.04 10.28
N TRP A 220 17.08 -5.88 9.66
CA TRP A 220 18.03 -5.29 8.70
C TRP A 220 18.15 -3.78 8.94
N LYS A 221 19.19 -3.19 8.36
CA LYS A 221 19.40 -1.75 8.31
C LYS A 221 19.89 -1.38 6.92
N VAL A 222 19.28 -0.37 6.31
CA VAL A 222 19.72 0.24 5.06
C VAL A 222 20.33 1.60 5.37
N GLU A 223 21.53 1.87 4.88
CA GLU A 223 22.18 3.16 4.92
C GLU A 223 22.23 3.73 3.50
N TYR A 224 21.84 5.00 3.36
CA TYR A 224 21.82 5.70 2.09
C TYR A 224 22.94 6.73 1.97
N ASN A 225 23.37 7.00 0.75
CA ASN A 225 24.16 8.17 0.39
C ASN A 225 23.25 9.41 0.33
N ARG A 226 23.85 10.58 0.19
CA ARG A 226 23.09 11.85 0.08
C ARG A 226 22.22 11.92 -1.18
N ASP A 227 22.59 11.22 -2.25
CA ASP A 227 21.85 11.13 -3.51
C ASP A 227 20.72 10.08 -3.49
N GLY A 228 20.49 9.44 -2.34
CA GLY A 228 19.48 8.41 -2.19
C GLY A 228 19.89 7.01 -2.62
N SER A 229 21.07 6.84 -3.20
CA SER A 229 21.60 5.52 -3.52
C SER A 229 21.92 4.73 -2.25
N VAL A 230 21.74 3.41 -2.31
CA VAL A 230 22.06 2.51 -1.19
C VAL A 230 23.58 2.52 -0.96
N LYS A 231 24.00 2.91 0.25
CA LYS A 231 25.41 2.88 0.68
C LYS A 231 25.78 1.51 1.24
N LYS A 232 24.93 0.94 2.11
CA LYS A 232 25.19 -0.32 2.79
C LYS A 232 23.88 -0.92 3.29
N ILE A 233 23.75 -2.24 3.16
CA ILE A 233 22.72 -3.02 3.82
C ILE A 233 23.38 -4.00 4.78
N THR A 234 22.85 -4.11 5.98
CA THR A 234 23.20 -5.14 6.96
C THR A 234 21.96 -5.88 7.39
N SER A 235 22.05 -7.18 7.61
CA SER A 235 20.98 -8.01 8.17
C SER A 235 21.57 -9.07 9.10
N ASP A 236 20.74 -9.59 10.01
CA ASP A 236 21.13 -10.56 11.02
C ASP A 236 20.19 -11.79 11.06
N PHE A 237 19.66 -12.19 9.90
CA PHE A 237 18.82 -13.39 9.79
C PHE A 237 19.62 -14.67 10.06
N ALA A 238 20.89 -14.76 9.67
CA ALA A 238 21.77 -15.90 9.93
C ALA A 238 22.35 -15.87 11.35
N THR A 239 21.48 -15.73 12.34
CA THR A 239 21.82 -15.73 13.78
C THR A 239 20.84 -16.62 14.55
N ASP A 240 21.06 -16.80 15.86
CA ASP A 240 20.12 -17.50 16.75
C ASP A 240 18.69 -16.92 16.68
N LYS A 241 18.55 -15.61 16.48
CA LYS A 241 17.26 -14.94 16.31
C LYS A 241 16.51 -15.45 15.08
N GLY A 242 17.16 -15.44 13.93
CA GLY A 242 16.57 -15.93 12.69
C GLY A 242 16.37 -17.44 12.69
N LEU A 243 17.27 -18.21 13.33
CA LEU A 243 17.10 -19.65 13.51
C LEU A 243 15.80 -19.97 14.27
N LYS A 244 15.51 -19.25 15.37
CA LYS A 244 14.25 -19.40 16.10
C LYS A 244 13.05 -19.04 15.25
N ALA A 245 13.12 -17.94 14.48
CA ALA A 245 12.05 -17.52 13.59
C ALA A 245 11.81 -18.54 12.47
N ALA A 246 12.86 -19.08 11.86
CA ALA A 246 12.77 -20.12 10.84
C ALA A 246 12.14 -21.41 11.38
N LYS A 247 12.54 -21.85 12.60
CA LYS A 247 11.93 -23.01 13.29
C LYS A 247 10.45 -22.77 13.57
N MET A 248 10.05 -21.57 13.97
CA MET A 248 8.65 -21.18 14.14
C MET A 248 7.87 -21.31 12.81
N ILE A 249 8.42 -20.77 11.72
CA ILE A 249 7.78 -20.83 10.39
C ILE A 249 7.62 -22.30 9.96
N LEU A 250 8.67 -23.11 10.06
CA LEU A 250 8.61 -24.54 9.73
C LEU A 250 7.58 -25.28 10.60
N LYS A 251 7.50 -24.98 11.90
CA LYS A 251 6.53 -25.56 12.82
C LYS A 251 5.09 -25.20 12.41
N ILE A 252 4.81 -23.93 12.10
CA ILE A 252 3.48 -23.49 11.62
C ILE A 252 3.15 -24.17 10.29
N MET A 253 4.07 -24.15 9.33
CA MET A 253 3.86 -24.76 8.01
C MET A 253 3.73 -26.28 8.07
N SER A 254 4.24 -26.94 9.13
CA SER A 254 4.14 -28.41 9.28
C SER A 254 2.75 -28.89 9.68
N SER A 255 1.89 -28.04 10.25
CA SER A 255 0.52 -28.38 10.59
C SER A 255 -0.33 -28.58 9.32
N ASP A 256 -1.14 -29.66 9.30
CA ASP A 256 -2.09 -29.92 8.21
C ASP A 256 -3.29 -28.95 8.24
N ALA A 257 -3.49 -28.26 9.36
CA ALA A 257 -4.51 -27.24 9.49
C ALA A 257 -4.15 -25.91 8.78
N VAL A 258 -2.88 -25.68 8.42
CA VAL A 258 -2.46 -24.42 7.79
C VAL A 258 -2.73 -24.44 6.29
N VAL A 259 -3.49 -23.45 5.81
CA VAL A 259 -3.77 -23.22 4.39
C VAL A 259 -3.22 -21.85 3.95
N TYR A 260 -2.81 -21.77 2.68
CA TYR A 260 -2.14 -20.61 2.12
C TYR A 260 -3.09 -19.79 1.25
N THR A 261 -4.27 -19.50 1.81
CA THR A 261 -5.33 -18.69 1.18
C THR A 261 -5.57 -17.41 1.97
N GLN A 262 -6.45 -16.56 1.45
CA GLN A 262 -6.99 -15.39 2.13
C GLN A 262 -8.52 -15.51 2.26
N ASP A 263 -9.02 -16.73 2.40
CA ASP A 263 -10.45 -16.96 2.62
C ASP A 263 -10.87 -16.41 3.99
N ALA A 264 -12.02 -15.76 4.03
CA ALA A 264 -12.57 -15.24 5.28
C ALA A 264 -12.94 -16.36 6.25
N PRO A 265 -12.89 -16.14 7.58
CA PRO A 265 -13.41 -17.07 8.56
C PRO A 265 -14.86 -17.45 8.28
N GLY A 266 -15.15 -18.75 8.36
CA GLY A 266 -16.43 -19.35 7.99
C GLY A 266 -16.56 -19.75 6.50
N VAL A 267 -15.62 -19.37 5.65
CA VAL A 267 -15.51 -19.82 4.26
C VAL A 267 -14.52 -20.99 4.20
N ASN A 268 -14.81 -22.04 3.44
CA ASN A 268 -13.93 -23.20 3.22
C ASN A 268 -13.31 -23.79 4.51
N ASN A 269 -14.12 -23.88 5.59
CA ASN A 269 -13.70 -24.36 6.92
C ASN A 269 -12.64 -23.50 7.64
N VAL A 270 -12.36 -22.29 7.18
CA VAL A 270 -11.42 -21.38 7.85
C VAL A 270 -11.97 -20.95 9.21
N ALA A 271 -11.22 -21.24 10.28
CA ALA A 271 -11.51 -20.72 11.62
C ALA A 271 -10.77 -19.38 11.86
N PHE A 272 -9.53 -19.31 11.42
CA PHE A 272 -8.66 -18.14 11.54
C PHE A 272 -8.09 -17.74 10.20
N CYS A 273 -7.99 -16.43 9.94
CA CYS A 273 -7.29 -15.90 8.77
C CYS A 273 -6.42 -14.71 9.12
N VAL A 274 -5.15 -14.74 8.71
CA VAL A 274 -4.25 -13.59 8.80
C VAL A 274 -4.44 -12.72 7.55
N ASN A 275 -4.96 -11.51 7.75
CA ASN A 275 -5.18 -10.54 6.67
C ASN A 275 -5.17 -9.10 7.23
N GLY A 276 -5.17 -8.10 6.34
CA GLY A 276 -5.18 -6.70 6.73
C GLY A 276 -6.58 -6.07 6.70
N ALA A 277 -6.66 -4.80 7.08
CA ALA A 277 -7.91 -4.04 7.06
C ALA A 277 -8.50 -3.87 5.64
N TRP A 278 -7.69 -4.00 4.59
CA TRP A 278 -8.14 -4.01 3.19
C TRP A 278 -9.14 -5.15 2.88
N ALA A 279 -9.11 -6.25 3.64
CA ALA A 279 -10.06 -7.35 3.48
C ALA A 279 -11.51 -6.97 3.81
N LEU A 280 -11.73 -5.86 4.51
CA LEU A 280 -13.06 -5.34 4.83
C LEU A 280 -13.70 -4.58 3.67
N SER A 281 -12.92 -4.15 2.68
CA SER A 281 -13.43 -3.42 1.52
C SER A 281 -14.38 -4.29 0.70
N ASN A 282 -15.42 -3.68 0.15
CA ASN A 282 -16.28 -4.32 -0.84
C ASN A 282 -15.46 -4.62 -2.10
N ASP A 283 -15.91 -5.59 -2.89
CA ASP A 283 -15.29 -5.84 -4.18
C ASP A 283 -15.62 -4.72 -5.21
N SER A 284 -15.02 -4.80 -6.39
CA SER A 284 -15.23 -3.81 -7.45
C SER A 284 -16.66 -3.74 -7.98
N GLU A 285 -17.47 -4.74 -7.70
CA GLU A 285 -18.90 -4.82 -8.06
C GLU A 285 -19.80 -4.30 -6.93
N GLY A 286 -19.21 -3.93 -5.78
CA GLY A 286 -19.93 -3.44 -4.60
C GLY A 286 -20.50 -4.54 -3.70
N ASN A 287 -20.12 -5.82 -3.92
CA ASN A 287 -20.53 -6.89 -3.03
C ASN A 287 -19.79 -6.78 -1.70
N LYS A 288 -20.50 -7.05 -0.60
CA LYS A 288 -19.92 -7.01 0.73
C LYS A 288 -18.85 -8.09 0.91
N SER A 289 -17.74 -7.71 1.50
CA SER A 289 -16.71 -8.65 1.88
C SER A 289 -17.23 -9.66 2.90
N ALA A 290 -16.88 -10.93 2.75
CA ALA A 290 -17.18 -11.99 3.73
C ALA A 290 -16.52 -11.72 5.11
N TYR A 291 -15.49 -10.90 5.18
CA TYR A 291 -14.87 -10.43 6.42
C TYR A 291 -15.76 -9.49 7.24
N THR A 292 -16.84 -8.95 6.66
CA THR A 292 -17.81 -8.09 7.35
C THR A 292 -18.98 -8.87 7.95
N ASP A 293 -19.00 -10.22 7.88
CA ASP A 293 -20.00 -11.06 8.54
C ASP A 293 -19.95 -10.83 10.07
N ALA A 294 -21.11 -10.77 10.70
CA ALA A 294 -21.25 -10.49 12.15
C ALA A 294 -20.51 -11.49 13.05
N LYS A 295 -20.33 -12.74 12.59
CA LYS A 295 -19.57 -13.77 13.30
C LYS A 295 -18.05 -13.62 13.17
N VAL A 296 -17.58 -12.89 12.17
CA VAL A 296 -16.14 -12.62 11.99
C VAL A 296 -15.72 -11.54 12.97
N LYS A 297 -14.78 -11.88 13.84
CA LYS A 297 -14.15 -10.98 14.81
C LYS A 297 -12.66 -10.87 14.51
N THR A 298 -12.01 -9.96 15.24
CA THR A 298 -10.59 -9.65 15.03
C THR A 298 -9.82 -9.70 16.33
N THR A 299 -8.57 -10.12 16.25
CA THR A 299 -7.57 -10.09 17.33
C THR A 299 -6.18 -9.91 16.74
N THR A 300 -5.13 -9.80 17.55
CA THR A 300 -3.74 -9.81 17.09
C THR A 300 -3.34 -11.19 16.57
N LEU A 301 -2.16 -11.30 15.93
CA LEU A 301 -1.51 -12.59 15.81
C LEU A 301 -1.17 -13.12 17.22
N PRO A 302 -1.08 -14.45 17.40
CA PRO A 302 -0.76 -15.04 18.68
C PRO A 302 0.75 -14.99 18.96
N ASN A 303 1.14 -15.42 20.15
CA ASN A 303 2.54 -15.76 20.45
C ASN A 303 2.93 -17.10 19.81
N ALA A 304 4.22 -17.27 19.58
CA ALA A 304 4.84 -18.55 19.29
C ALA A 304 5.94 -18.85 20.31
N THR A 305 6.15 -20.15 20.61
CA THR A 305 7.17 -20.59 21.56
C THR A 305 8.21 -21.47 20.87
N ILE A 306 9.49 -21.07 20.97
CA ILE A 306 10.63 -21.85 20.50
C ILE A 306 11.61 -22.03 21.67
N GLY A 307 11.82 -23.28 22.07
CA GLY A 307 12.54 -23.58 23.31
C GLY A 307 11.79 -23.02 24.52
N THR A 308 12.43 -22.14 25.27
CA THR A 308 11.86 -21.44 26.43
C THR A 308 11.40 -20.01 26.09
N GLU A 309 11.63 -19.54 24.87
CA GLU A 309 11.34 -18.17 24.47
C GLU A 309 9.97 -18.06 23.79
N LYS A 310 9.09 -17.27 24.39
CA LYS A 310 7.75 -16.95 23.88
C LYS A 310 7.76 -15.53 23.31
N LYS A 311 7.34 -15.35 22.06
CA LYS A 311 7.29 -14.06 21.37
C LYS A 311 6.00 -13.89 20.58
N HIS A 312 5.47 -12.69 20.59
CA HIS A 312 4.38 -12.26 19.73
C HIS A 312 4.82 -12.29 18.25
N ILE A 313 4.06 -12.99 17.40
CA ILE A 313 4.34 -13.05 15.96
C ILE A 313 4.16 -11.66 15.36
N ARG A 314 5.21 -11.13 14.74
CA ARG A 314 5.25 -9.74 14.24
C ARG A 314 4.58 -9.61 12.87
N SER A 315 4.08 -8.42 12.60
CA SER A 315 3.58 -7.99 11.30
C SER A 315 4.28 -6.70 10.86
N PHE A 316 4.02 -6.28 9.64
CA PHE A 316 4.35 -4.92 9.24
C PHE A 316 3.43 -3.88 9.90
N ALA A 317 4.01 -2.70 10.16
CA ALA A 317 3.30 -1.47 10.50
C ALA A 317 3.64 -0.45 9.42
N GLY A 318 2.77 -0.31 8.44
CA GLY A 318 2.99 0.52 7.25
C GLY A 318 1.89 1.53 7.02
N THR A 319 2.19 2.47 6.12
CA THR A 319 1.29 3.52 5.66
C THR A 319 1.13 3.45 4.15
N LYS A 320 0.08 4.10 3.64
CA LYS A 320 -0.02 4.43 2.23
C LYS A 320 0.07 5.94 2.05
N LEU A 321 0.68 6.35 0.96
CA LEU A 321 1.05 7.72 0.67
C LEU A 321 0.49 8.18 -0.67
N TYR A 322 0.23 9.49 -0.80
CA TYR A 322 0.15 10.14 -2.11
C TYR A 322 1.49 10.79 -2.44
N GLY A 323 1.98 10.58 -3.66
CA GLY A 323 3.15 11.24 -4.23
C GLY A 323 2.77 12.18 -5.36
N VAL A 324 3.40 13.35 -5.39
CA VAL A 324 3.31 14.31 -6.49
C VAL A 324 4.46 14.09 -7.45
N ASN A 325 4.17 13.91 -8.74
CA ASN A 325 5.19 13.71 -9.75
C ASN A 325 5.78 15.05 -10.21
N PRO A 326 7.06 15.35 -9.93
CA PRO A 326 7.66 16.64 -10.29
C PRO A 326 7.78 16.85 -11.81
N SER A 327 7.91 15.77 -12.60
CA SER A 327 8.03 15.86 -14.06
C SER A 327 6.77 16.42 -14.74
N LYS A 328 5.63 16.35 -14.06
CA LYS A 328 4.32 16.80 -14.56
C LYS A 328 4.05 18.29 -14.28
N SER A 329 4.99 19.02 -13.71
CA SER A 329 4.87 20.48 -13.56
C SER A 329 4.76 21.18 -14.91
N ASN A 330 5.27 20.60 -15.99
CA ASN A 330 5.38 21.23 -17.31
C ASN A 330 6.07 22.61 -17.24
N GLY A 331 6.99 22.79 -16.30
CA GLY A 331 7.64 24.07 -16.02
C GLY A 331 6.74 25.11 -15.35
N LYS A 332 5.53 24.73 -14.92
CA LYS A 332 4.55 25.62 -14.25
C LYS A 332 4.49 25.33 -12.76
N SER A 333 4.97 26.23 -11.94
CA SER A 333 4.86 26.12 -10.47
C SER A 333 3.41 26.06 -9.98
N GLU A 334 2.49 26.74 -10.64
CA GLU A 334 1.07 26.73 -10.30
C GLU A 334 0.43 25.32 -10.43
N ARG A 335 0.78 24.57 -11.49
CA ARG A 335 0.30 23.19 -11.66
C ARG A 335 0.83 22.31 -10.51
N LEU A 336 2.11 22.43 -10.19
CA LEU A 336 2.73 21.66 -9.10
C LEU A 336 2.10 22.03 -7.75
N ASN A 337 1.90 23.32 -7.47
CA ASN A 337 1.25 23.78 -6.25
C ASN A 337 -0.20 23.26 -6.15
N THR A 338 -0.93 23.20 -7.27
CA THR A 338 -2.28 22.62 -7.30
C THR A 338 -2.26 21.14 -6.92
N LEU A 339 -1.30 20.36 -7.43
CA LEU A 339 -1.14 18.94 -7.11
C LEU A 339 -0.80 18.73 -5.64
N HIS A 340 0.12 19.52 -5.08
CA HIS A 340 0.42 19.51 -3.64
C HIS A 340 -0.80 19.90 -2.80
N GLY A 341 -1.57 20.89 -3.25
CA GLY A 341 -2.81 21.28 -2.58
C GLY A 341 -3.87 20.17 -2.57
N ILE A 342 -4.06 19.47 -3.71
CA ILE A 342 -4.93 18.30 -3.78
C ILE A 342 -4.45 17.20 -2.82
N ALA A 343 -3.14 16.87 -2.84
CA ALA A 343 -2.58 15.84 -1.99
C ALA A 343 -2.76 16.17 -0.49
N ASN A 344 -2.47 17.41 -0.11
CA ASN A 344 -2.67 17.88 1.27
C ASN A 344 -4.15 17.82 1.69
N TYR A 345 -5.07 18.22 0.81
CA TYR A 345 -6.51 18.14 1.07
C TYR A 345 -6.97 16.68 1.24
N LEU A 346 -6.53 15.77 0.36
CA LEU A 346 -6.86 14.34 0.43
C LEU A 346 -6.37 13.67 1.71
N THR A 347 -5.43 14.30 2.44
CA THR A 347 -4.88 13.81 3.71
C THR A 347 -5.29 14.64 4.92
N SER A 348 -6.20 15.61 4.74
CA SER A 348 -6.78 16.39 5.84
C SER A 348 -7.61 15.50 6.78
N ASP A 349 -7.79 15.96 8.04
CA ASP A 349 -8.57 15.25 9.05
C ASP A 349 -9.99 14.95 8.58
N ASP A 350 -10.65 15.92 7.92
CA ASP A 350 -12.01 15.76 7.39
C ASP A 350 -12.08 14.68 6.32
N VAL A 351 -11.11 14.65 5.39
CA VAL A 351 -11.09 13.66 4.32
C VAL A 351 -10.67 12.29 4.86
N GLN A 352 -9.75 12.19 5.82
CA GLN A 352 -9.41 10.93 6.47
C GLN A 352 -10.59 10.37 7.29
N SER A 353 -11.37 11.23 7.96
CA SER A 353 -12.60 10.82 8.64
C SER A 353 -13.64 10.28 7.64
N ALA A 354 -13.85 10.99 6.51
CA ALA A 354 -14.76 10.54 5.46
C ALA A 354 -14.28 9.22 4.81
N ARG A 355 -12.97 9.03 4.61
CA ARG A 355 -12.38 7.78 4.11
C ARG A 355 -12.60 6.62 5.08
N PHE A 356 -12.47 6.89 6.37
CA PHE A 356 -12.82 5.88 7.38
C PHE A 356 -14.28 5.45 7.29
N ASP A 357 -15.20 6.38 7.03
CA ASP A 357 -16.61 6.06 6.81
C ASP A 357 -16.86 5.23 5.56
N ASP A 358 -16.14 5.54 4.49
CA ASP A 358 -16.27 4.90 3.19
C ASP A 358 -15.69 3.47 3.17
N SER A 359 -14.45 3.30 3.65
CA SER A 359 -13.68 2.06 3.43
C SER A 359 -13.05 1.47 4.70
N GLN A 360 -13.34 2.00 5.88
CA GLN A 360 -12.82 1.53 7.18
C GLN A 360 -11.28 1.50 7.26
N GLN A 361 -10.58 2.28 6.43
CA GLN A 361 -9.13 2.37 6.46
C GLN A 361 -8.65 3.17 7.68
N ALA A 362 -7.60 2.68 8.36
CA ALA A 362 -7.06 3.37 9.53
C ALA A 362 -6.48 4.73 9.16
N PRO A 363 -6.91 5.83 9.83
CA PRO A 363 -6.36 7.16 9.56
C PRO A 363 -4.89 7.26 9.97
N SER A 364 -4.10 8.01 9.23
CA SER A 364 -2.73 8.41 9.62
C SER A 364 -2.72 9.62 10.56
N SER A 365 -3.82 10.38 10.61
CA SER A 365 -4.02 11.52 11.51
C SER A 365 -4.19 11.09 12.96
N LYS A 366 -3.44 11.73 13.89
CA LYS A 366 -3.59 11.55 15.34
C LYS A 366 -4.99 11.92 15.81
N ALA A 367 -5.53 13.03 15.33
CA ALA A 367 -6.84 13.54 15.75
C ALA A 367 -7.96 12.58 15.32
N VAL A 368 -7.97 12.12 14.09
CA VAL A 368 -8.99 11.20 13.57
C VAL A 368 -8.88 9.83 14.24
N SER A 369 -7.66 9.30 14.41
CA SER A 369 -7.40 8.04 15.11
C SER A 369 -7.84 8.07 16.58
N ALA A 370 -7.86 9.26 17.19
CA ALA A 370 -8.27 9.44 18.57
C ALA A 370 -9.80 9.50 18.77
N THR A 371 -10.59 9.56 17.69
CA THR A 371 -12.07 9.61 17.79
C THR A 371 -12.63 8.28 18.32
N ASP A 372 -13.74 8.35 19.06
CA ASP A 372 -14.42 7.15 19.59
C ASP A 372 -14.86 6.22 18.47
N LYS A 373 -15.24 6.77 17.32
CA LYS A 373 -15.65 6.04 16.13
C LYS A 373 -14.54 5.12 15.61
N VAL A 374 -13.31 5.63 15.50
CA VAL A 374 -12.15 4.83 15.07
C VAL A 374 -11.73 3.84 16.15
N LYS A 375 -11.67 4.30 17.42
CA LYS A 375 -11.29 3.44 18.56
C LYS A 375 -12.24 2.29 18.81
N SER A 376 -13.52 2.45 18.51
CA SER A 376 -14.53 1.38 18.66
C SER A 376 -14.52 0.37 17.50
N ASN A 377 -13.77 0.62 16.44
CA ASN A 377 -13.63 -0.34 15.34
C ASN A 377 -12.69 -1.48 15.78
N ALA A 378 -13.24 -2.70 15.89
CA ALA A 378 -12.51 -3.86 16.38
C ALA A 378 -11.29 -4.21 15.49
N ALA A 379 -11.41 -4.11 14.16
CA ALA A 379 -10.33 -4.41 13.25
C ALA A 379 -9.16 -3.42 13.40
N LEU A 380 -9.46 -2.13 13.55
CA LEU A 380 -8.43 -1.12 13.76
C LEU A 380 -7.81 -1.20 15.16
N SER A 381 -8.58 -1.63 16.16
CA SER A 381 -8.06 -1.93 17.49
C SER A 381 -7.08 -3.11 17.44
N ALA A 382 -7.44 -4.19 16.75
CA ALA A 382 -6.56 -5.34 16.55
C ALA A 382 -5.28 -4.93 15.78
N LEU A 383 -5.41 -4.15 14.69
CA LEU A 383 -4.28 -3.62 13.95
C LEU A 383 -3.36 -2.75 14.82
N ALA A 384 -3.92 -1.84 15.62
CA ALA A 384 -3.14 -0.97 16.50
C ALA A 384 -2.37 -1.78 17.56
N ASN A 385 -3.02 -2.77 18.19
CA ASN A 385 -2.38 -3.66 19.15
C ASN A 385 -1.29 -4.53 18.50
N GLN A 386 -1.53 -5.01 17.28
CA GLN A 386 -0.57 -5.81 16.49
C GLN A 386 0.63 -4.97 16.08
N SER A 387 0.41 -3.73 15.67
CA SER A 387 1.45 -2.84 15.13
C SER A 387 2.34 -2.22 16.22
N ALA A 388 1.98 -2.35 17.49
CA ALA A 388 2.73 -1.73 18.60
C ALA A 388 4.18 -2.24 18.70
N ASP A 389 4.43 -3.49 18.35
CA ASP A 389 5.76 -4.09 18.18
C ASP A 389 6.02 -4.52 16.73
N GLY A 390 5.22 -4.02 15.80
CA GLY A 390 5.32 -4.26 14.38
C GLY A 390 6.61 -3.70 13.77
N MET A 391 6.94 -4.20 12.60
CA MET A 391 8.09 -3.76 11.84
C MET A 391 7.70 -2.62 10.90
N ALA A 392 8.44 -1.52 10.94
CA ALA A 392 8.19 -0.42 10.01
C ALA A 392 8.40 -0.87 8.56
N GLN A 393 7.42 -0.63 7.71
CA GLN A 393 7.49 -0.91 6.28
C GLN A 393 8.10 0.31 5.54
N ALA A 394 9.30 0.69 5.94
CA ALA A 394 10.04 1.80 5.34
C ALA A 394 11.51 1.48 5.27
N ASN A 395 12.24 2.07 4.31
CA ASN A 395 13.67 1.86 4.12
C ASN A 395 14.03 0.37 3.99
N LEU A 396 13.31 -0.32 3.10
CA LEU A 396 13.47 -1.75 2.87
C LEU A 396 14.64 -2.02 1.90
N PRO A 397 15.41 -3.13 2.11
CA PRO A 397 16.35 -3.61 1.09
C PRO A 397 15.63 -3.94 -0.22
N GLY A 398 16.28 -3.74 -1.37
CA GLY A 398 15.67 -4.01 -2.67
C GLY A 398 15.16 -5.45 -2.85
N ASN A 399 15.85 -6.43 -2.27
CA ASN A 399 15.47 -7.85 -2.34
C ASN A 399 14.59 -8.33 -1.18
N ILE A 400 14.02 -7.42 -0.35
CA ILE A 400 13.25 -7.83 0.84
C ILE A 400 11.99 -8.65 0.51
N TRP A 401 11.50 -8.54 -0.70
CA TRP A 401 10.35 -9.34 -1.15
C TRP A 401 10.78 -10.65 -1.83
N SER A 402 11.82 -10.64 -2.63
CA SER A 402 12.26 -11.82 -3.40
C SER A 402 13.06 -12.82 -2.56
N ALA A 403 13.97 -12.35 -1.70
CA ALA A 403 14.81 -13.23 -0.90
C ALA A 403 14.01 -14.01 0.16
N PRO A 404 13.13 -13.40 0.98
CA PRO A 404 12.25 -14.14 1.87
C PRO A 404 11.22 -15.03 1.15
N ALA A 405 10.76 -14.68 -0.06
CA ALA A 405 9.90 -15.58 -0.85
C ALA A 405 10.64 -16.87 -1.23
N THR A 406 11.93 -16.77 -1.56
CA THR A 406 12.78 -17.95 -1.82
C THR A 406 12.92 -18.81 -0.56
N PHE A 407 13.18 -18.19 0.60
CA PHE A 407 13.21 -18.88 1.89
C PHE A 407 11.84 -19.54 2.20
N ALA A 408 10.73 -18.84 1.99
CA ALA A 408 9.38 -19.35 2.21
C ALA A 408 9.08 -20.59 1.34
N THR A 409 9.50 -20.57 0.07
CA THR A 409 9.39 -21.72 -0.82
C THR A 409 10.18 -22.92 -0.28
N TRP A 410 11.44 -22.71 0.10
CA TRP A 410 12.25 -23.76 0.72
C TRP A 410 11.61 -24.31 2.01
N ALA A 411 11.12 -23.43 2.90
CA ALA A 411 10.46 -23.83 4.13
C ALA A 411 9.20 -24.66 3.86
N PHE A 412 8.39 -24.25 2.87
CA PHE A 412 7.20 -24.99 2.47
C PHE A 412 7.54 -26.39 1.93
N ASP A 413 8.56 -26.48 1.09
CA ASP A 413 8.96 -27.78 0.49
C ASP A 413 9.52 -28.75 1.55
N ASN A 414 10.13 -28.22 2.59
CA ASN A 414 10.73 -29.00 3.68
C ASN A 414 9.88 -29.11 4.96
N ARG A 415 8.65 -28.58 4.96
CA ARG A 415 7.79 -28.44 6.15
C ARG A 415 7.43 -29.74 6.85
N LYS A 416 7.50 -30.88 6.15
CA LYS A 416 7.21 -32.22 6.68
C LYS A 416 8.50 -33.05 6.95
N ALA A 417 9.65 -32.49 6.65
CA ALA A 417 10.94 -33.13 6.88
C ALA A 417 11.52 -32.72 8.24
N GLU A 418 12.32 -33.59 8.82
CA GLU A 418 13.17 -33.22 9.94
C GLU A 418 14.39 -32.46 9.40
N VAL A 419 14.45 -31.17 9.67
CA VAL A 419 15.49 -30.27 9.17
C VAL A 419 16.42 -29.88 10.32
N SER A 420 17.72 -30.16 10.17
CA SER A 420 18.72 -29.77 11.19
C SER A 420 18.97 -28.27 11.24
N ASP A 421 19.43 -27.77 12.36
CA ASP A 421 19.80 -26.37 12.58
C ASP A 421 20.84 -25.88 11.57
N ASP A 422 21.82 -26.70 11.19
CA ASP A 422 22.85 -26.35 10.21
C ASP A 422 22.25 -26.12 8.80
N VAL A 423 21.27 -26.92 8.39
CA VAL A 423 20.57 -26.74 7.12
C VAL A 423 19.74 -25.46 7.14
N ILE A 424 19.02 -25.19 8.23
CA ILE A 424 18.26 -23.94 8.39
C ILE A 424 19.21 -22.74 8.35
N MET A 425 20.33 -22.79 9.08
CA MET A 425 21.31 -21.70 9.09
C MET A 425 21.92 -21.45 7.70
N THR A 426 22.15 -22.50 6.90
CA THR A 426 22.60 -22.35 5.52
C THR A 426 21.59 -21.55 4.68
N GLN A 427 20.30 -21.80 4.83
CA GLN A 427 19.24 -21.04 4.12
C GLN A 427 19.16 -19.58 4.61
N LEU A 428 19.35 -19.36 5.90
CA LEU A 428 19.38 -18.00 6.48
C LEU A 428 20.62 -17.22 6.03
N GLN A 429 21.77 -17.87 5.82
CA GLN A 429 22.97 -17.26 5.23
C GLN A 429 22.74 -16.85 3.77
N GLN A 430 22.03 -17.67 3.00
CA GLN A 430 21.63 -17.32 1.64
C GLN A 430 20.67 -16.12 1.64
N LEU A 431 19.70 -16.10 2.55
CA LEU A 431 18.79 -14.98 2.75
C LEU A 431 19.55 -13.69 3.08
N ASP A 432 20.44 -13.71 4.09
CA ASP A 432 21.26 -12.54 4.46
C ASP A 432 22.10 -12.05 3.29
N THR A 433 22.76 -12.97 2.56
CA THR A 433 23.56 -12.61 1.39
C THR A 433 22.72 -11.93 0.32
N ALA A 434 21.55 -12.48 0.01
CA ALA A 434 20.65 -11.90 -0.99
C ALA A 434 20.13 -10.52 -0.56
N VAL A 435 19.77 -10.33 0.72
CA VAL A 435 19.31 -9.04 1.26
C VAL A 435 20.43 -8.01 1.26
N GLN A 436 21.64 -8.36 1.69
CA GLN A 436 22.78 -7.44 1.81
C GLN A 436 23.39 -7.05 0.47
N THR A 437 23.23 -7.86 -0.57
CA THR A 437 23.72 -7.58 -1.93
C THR A 437 22.71 -6.85 -2.81
N SER A 438 21.50 -6.60 -2.33
CA SER A 438 20.50 -5.82 -3.06
C SER A 438 20.92 -4.34 -3.13
N LYS A 439 20.64 -3.72 -4.28
CA LYS A 439 20.94 -2.29 -4.54
C LYS A 439 19.65 -1.50 -4.53
#